data_44d78fdcaf7d0f451ac43d67ea35f021
#
_entry.id   44d78fdcaf7d0f451ac43d67ea35f021
#
_cell.length_a   1.000
_cell.length_b   1.000
_cell.length_c   1.000
_cell.angle_alpha   90.00
_cell.angle_beta   90.00
_cell.angle_gamma   90.00
#
_symmetry.space_group_name_H-M   'P 1'
#
loop_
_entity.id
_entity.type
_entity.pdbx_description
1 polymer ?
#
loop_
_entity_poly.entity_id
_entity_poly.type
_entity_poly.pdbx_seq_one_letter_code
_entity_poly.pdbx_strand_id
1 'polypeptide(L)'
;MSFECVLDSFAWMEYLRGGRLGERVREFVERGNAATPSLVIGELSAKFHRDGLEGWPEAREFILSHSAILGLDWPVADKAGETLKALRVRRKNAGLADAIMLETARSVGTPLLTGDEDLRGAEGVLFLE
;
A
#
# COMPACT_ATOMS: atom_id res chain seq x y z
N MET A 1 -4.04 18.91 4.66
CA MET A 1 -2.89 18.13 5.13
C MET A 1 -2.47 17.15 4.04
N SER A 2 -1.21 17.12 3.71
CA SER A 2 -0.70 16.22 2.67
C SER A 2 0.20 15.16 3.29
N PHE A 3 0.22 13.97 2.66
CA PHE A 3 1.13 12.90 3.03
C PHE A 3 2.28 12.86 2.04
N GLU A 4 3.40 12.32 2.46
CA GLU A 4 4.56 12.14 1.58
C GLU A 4 4.39 10.94 0.67
N CYS A 5 3.83 9.86 1.21
CA CYS A 5 3.49 8.67 0.43
C CYS A 5 2.39 7.87 1.10
N VAL A 6 1.74 7.03 0.30
CA VAL A 6 0.80 6.01 0.77
C VAL A 6 1.50 4.67 0.61
N LEU A 7 1.54 3.85 1.67
CA LEU A 7 2.21 2.56 1.65
C LEU A 7 1.20 1.44 1.37
N ASP A 8 1.54 0.58 0.40
CA ASP A 8 0.74 -0.63 0.17
C ASP A 8 1.26 -1.79 1.05
N SER A 9 0.66 -2.96 0.89
CA SER A 9 1.05 -4.12 1.68
C SER A 9 2.44 -4.62 1.33
N PHE A 10 2.89 -4.50 0.07
CA PHE A 10 4.25 -4.85 -0.31
C PHE A 10 5.27 -4.00 0.47
N ALA A 11 5.06 -2.69 0.50
CA ALA A 11 5.96 -1.78 1.20
C ALA A 11 6.05 -2.10 2.69
N TRP A 12 4.90 -2.30 3.34
CA TRP A 12 4.89 -2.65 4.76
C TRP A 12 5.56 -4.00 5.04
N MET A 13 5.34 -5.01 4.18
CA MET A 13 6.00 -6.32 4.38
C MET A 13 7.52 -6.19 4.28
N GLU A 14 8.01 -5.41 3.32
CA GLU A 14 9.46 -5.20 3.19
C GLU A 14 10.02 -4.46 4.41
N TYR A 15 9.30 -3.48 4.92
CA TYR A 15 9.69 -2.79 6.14
C TYR A 15 9.76 -3.76 7.33
N LEU A 16 8.74 -4.57 7.50
CA LEU A 16 8.64 -5.51 8.64
C LEU A 16 9.69 -6.62 8.57
N ARG A 17 10.08 -7.04 7.37
CA ARG A 17 11.12 -8.04 7.18
C ARG A 17 12.53 -7.48 7.36
N GLY A 18 12.72 -6.19 7.16
CA GLY A 18 14.02 -5.58 7.06
C GLY A 18 14.67 -5.87 5.69
N GLY A 19 15.91 -5.50 5.52
CA GLY A 19 16.61 -5.66 4.26
C GLY A 19 16.65 -4.38 3.44
N ARG A 20 17.15 -4.47 2.22
CA ARG A 20 17.44 -3.28 1.39
C ARG A 20 16.19 -2.47 1.05
N LEU A 21 15.13 -3.13 0.59
CA LEU A 21 13.89 -2.41 0.26
C LEU A 21 13.21 -1.89 1.52
N GLY A 22 13.27 -2.65 2.60
CA GLY A 22 12.74 -2.21 3.89
C GLY A 22 13.40 -0.96 4.41
N GLU A 23 14.70 -0.81 4.20
CA GLU A 23 15.41 0.41 4.59
C GLU A 23 14.93 1.63 3.79
N ARG A 24 14.57 1.45 2.53
CA ARG A 24 14.01 2.54 1.72
C ARG A 24 12.64 2.96 2.21
N VAL A 25 11.81 2.00 2.59
CA VAL A 25 10.49 2.28 3.18
C VAL A 25 10.63 2.99 4.52
N ARG A 26 11.62 2.57 5.31
CA ARG A 26 11.88 3.12 6.63
C ARG A 26 12.03 4.64 6.64
N GLU A 27 12.69 5.19 5.61
CA GLU A 27 12.85 6.64 5.51
C GLU A 27 11.52 7.37 5.55
N PHE A 28 10.53 6.85 4.82
CA PHE A 28 9.19 7.45 4.77
C PHE A 28 8.44 7.26 6.09
N VAL A 29 8.53 6.08 6.67
CA VAL A 29 7.85 5.79 7.95
C VAL A 29 8.40 6.68 9.07
N GLU A 30 9.72 6.81 9.15
CA GLU A 30 10.36 7.61 10.20
C GLU A 30 10.10 9.11 10.10
N ARG A 31 9.82 9.61 8.89
CA ARG A 31 9.44 11.01 8.72
C ARG A 31 8.07 11.33 9.31
N GLY A 32 7.25 10.29 9.57
CA GLY A 32 5.97 10.46 10.25
C GLY A 32 4.86 11.05 9.38
N ASN A 33 5.03 11.05 8.07
CA ASN A 33 4.06 11.65 7.16
C ASN A 33 3.57 10.67 6.09
N ALA A 34 3.40 9.42 6.47
CA ALA A 34 2.89 8.37 5.60
C ALA A 34 1.43 8.06 5.93
N ALA A 35 0.74 7.50 4.96
CA ALA A 35 -0.63 7.01 5.14
C ALA A 35 -0.75 5.58 4.64
N THR A 36 -1.71 4.85 5.18
CA THR A 36 -1.93 3.44 4.87
C THR A 36 -3.41 3.21 4.63
N PRO A 37 -3.79 2.69 3.46
CA PRO A 37 -5.18 2.30 3.24
C PRO A 37 -5.60 1.21 4.22
N SER A 38 -6.83 1.29 4.74
CA SER A 38 -7.33 0.27 5.65
C SER A 38 -7.35 -1.13 5.02
N LEU A 39 -7.50 -1.20 3.69
CA LEU A 39 -7.40 -2.46 2.95
C LEU A 39 -6.06 -3.16 3.17
N VAL A 40 -4.98 -2.39 3.32
CA VAL A 40 -3.64 -2.92 3.57
C VAL A 40 -3.60 -3.66 4.91
N ILE A 41 -4.28 -3.14 5.92
CA ILE A 41 -4.37 -3.83 7.21
C ILE A 41 -4.99 -5.21 7.02
N GLY A 42 -6.08 -5.29 6.24
CA GLY A 42 -6.73 -6.57 5.94
C GLY A 42 -5.81 -7.53 5.20
N GLU A 43 -5.06 -7.05 4.21
CA GLU A 43 -4.14 -7.89 3.46
C GLU A 43 -2.99 -8.41 4.30
N LEU A 44 -2.43 -7.56 5.15
CA LEU A 44 -1.34 -7.96 6.04
C LEU A 44 -1.83 -8.96 7.10
N SER A 45 -3.00 -8.70 7.67
CA SER A 45 -3.62 -9.63 8.61
C SER A 45 -3.82 -11.00 7.96
N ALA A 46 -4.37 -11.02 6.75
CA ALA A 46 -4.59 -12.26 6.01
C ALA A 46 -3.27 -13.00 5.75
N LYS A 47 -2.23 -12.27 5.37
CA LYS A 47 -0.92 -12.87 5.10
C LYS A 47 -0.28 -13.47 6.36
N PHE A 48 -0.29 -12.73 7.47
CA PHE A 48 0.26 -13.23 8.72
C PHE A 48 -0.44 -14.51 9.16
N HIS A 49 -1.77 -14.54 9.10
CA HIS A 49 -2.54 -15.73 9.52
C HIS A 49 -2.36 -16.89 8.55
N ARG A 50 -2.37 -16.64 7.24
CA ARG A 50 -2.20 -17.68 6.24
C ARG A 50 -0.84 -18.35 6.35
N ASP A 51 0.22 -17.57 6.56
CA ASP A 51 1.59 -18.07 6.56
C ASP A 51 2.08 -18.44 7.97
N GLY A 52 1.22 -18.34 8.98
CA GLY A 52 1.59 -18.65 10.35
C GLY A 52 2.67 -17.73 10.93
N LEU A 53 2.71 -16.49 10.51
CA LEU A 53 3.69 -15.53 10.99
C LEU A 53 3.27 -15.02 12.37
N GLU A 54 4.25 -14.90 13.27
CA GLU A 54 4.01 -14.37 14.61
C GLU A 54 4.11 -12.85 14.61
N GLY A 55 3.50 -12.22 15.63
CA GLY A 55 3.69 -10.81 15.88
C GLY A 55 2.71 -9.90 15.15
N TRP A 56 1.57 -10.43 14.68
CA TRP A 56 0.59 -9.56 14.01
C TRP A 56 0.07 -8.43 14.91
N PRO A 57 -0.32 -8.68 16.17
CA PRO A 57 -0.80 -7.58 17.00
C PRO A 57 0.22 -6.44 17.15
N GLU A 58 1.49 -6.77 17.29
CA GLU A 58 2.57 -5.78 17.42
C GLU A 58 2.78 -5.03 16.10
N ALA A 59 2.78 -5.73 14.98
CA ALA A 59 2.89 -5.11 13.66
C ALA A 59 1.74 -4.16 13.39
N ARG A 60 0.52 -4.59 13.69
CA ARG A 60 -0.68 -3.77 13.54
C ARG A 60 -0.57 -2.49 14.37
N GLU A 61 -0.21 -2.60 15.65
CA GLU A 61 -0.06 -1.43 16.51
C GLU A 61 1.00 -0.48 16.02
N PHE A 62 2.09 -1.01 15.48
CA PHE A 62 3.14 -0.18 14.89
C PHE A 62 2.59 0.63 13.71
N ILE A 63 1.89 -0.03 12.80
CA ILE A 63 1.31 0.64 11.62
C ILE A 63 0.32 1.72 12.04
N LEU A 64 -0.55 1.39 13.00
CA LEU A 64 -1.56 2.34 13.49
C LEU A 64 -0.94 3.56 14.17
N SER A 65 0.21 3.40 14.81
CA SER A 65 0.86 4.50 15.52
C SER A 65 1.81 5.32 14.65
N HIS A 66 2.22 4.80 13.48
CA HIS A 66 3.21 5.46 12.62
C HIS A 66 2.66 5.90 11.27
N SER A 67 1.36 5.76 11.05
CA SER A 67 0.76 6.02 9.76
C SER A 67 -0.70 6.45 9.95
N ALA A 68 -1.16 7.39 9.13
CA ALA A 68 -2.58 7.73 9.09
C ALA A 68 -3.32 6.62 8.32
N ILE A 69 -4.47 6.19 8.83
CA ILE A 69 -5.22 5.13 8.17
C ILE A 69 -6.32 5.76 7.30
N LEU A 70 -6.30 5.40 6.02
CA LEU A 70 -7.27 5.91 5.04
C LEU A 70 -8.35 4.86 4.78
N GLY A 71 -9.58 5.20 5.09
CA GLY A 71 -10.72 4.33 4.79
C GLY A 71 -11.03 4.32 3.30
N LEU A 72 -11.76 3.30 2.88
CA LEU A 72 -12.25 3.18 1.51
C LEU A 72 -13.66 3.80 1.44
N ASP A 73 -13.84 4.80 0.60
CA ASP A 73 -15.14 5.36 0.35
C ASP A 73 -15.64 4.95 -1.05
N TRP A 74 -16.94 5.15 -1.31
CA TRP A 74 -17.52 4.65 -2.54
C TRP A 74 -16.98 5.32 -3.82
N PRO A 75 -16.65 6.63 -3.85
CA PRO A 75 -16.09 7.20 -5.08
C PRO A 75 -14.75 6.59 -5.48
N VAL A 76 -13.89 6.30 -4.51
CA VAL A 76 -12.62 5.61 -4.76
C VAL A 76 -12.88 4.19 -5.25
N ALA A 77 -13.79 3.48 -4.60
CA ALA A 77 -14.14 2.12 -4.99
C ALA A 77 -14.70 2.08 -6.41
N ASP A 78 -15.56 3.02 -6.77
CA ASP A 78 -16.13 3.11 -8.11
C ASP A 78 -15.04 3.35 -9.16
N LYS A 79 -14.16 4.30 -8.91
CA LYS A 79 -13.06 4.62 -9.83
C LYS A 79 -12.10 3.45 -10.02
N ALA A 80 -11.93 2.63 -8.99
CA ALA A 80 -11.01 1.49 -9.02
C ALA A 80 -11.37 0.47 -10.12
N GLY A 81 -12.64 0.32 -10.47
CA GLY A 81 -13.03 -0.56 -11.56
C GLY A 81 -12.46 -0.12 -12.90
N GLU A 82 -12.54 1.16 -13.19
CA GLU A 82 -11.96 1.74 -14.40
C GLU A 82 -10.43 1.62 -14.40
N THR A 83 -9.82 1.91 -13.26
CA THR A 83 -8.37 1.80 -13.08
C THR A 83 -7.89 0.35 -13.28
N LEU A 84 -8.65 -0.62 -12.78
CA LEU A 84 -8.30 -2.02 -12.96
C LEU A 84 -8.28 -2.40 -14.44
N LYS A 85 -9.25 -1.95 -15.21
CA LYS A 85 -9.27 -2.19 -16.65
C LYS A 85 -8.00 -1.63 -17.32
N ALA A 86 -7.61 -0.42 -16.93
CA ALA A 86 -6.39 0.20 -17.48
C ALA A 86 -5.13 -0.56 -17.07
N LEU A 87 -5.02 -0.98 -15.81
CA LEU A 87 -3.86 -1.74 -15.33
C LEU A 87 -3.71 -3.06 -16.11
N ARG A 88 -4.82 -3.74 -16.36
CA ARG A 88 -4.80 -5.06 -17.02
C ARG A 88 -4.40 -5.04 -18.48
N VAL A 89 -4.33 -3.87 -19.09
CA VAL A 89 -3.77 -3.73 -20.44
C VAL A 89 -2.32 -4.22 -20.48
N ARG A 90 -1.53 -3.93 -19.44
CA ARG A 90 -0.11 -4.32 -19.36
C ARG A 90 0.15 -5.41 -18.31
N ARG A 91 -0.68 -5.49 -17.27
CA ARG A 91 -0.47 -6.37 -16.12
C ARG A 91 -1.72 -7.23 -15.94
N LYS A 92 -1.74 -8.36 -16.62
CA LYS A 92 -2.93 -9.27 -16.64
C LYS A 92 -3.36 -9.72 -15.26
N ASN A 93 -2.42 -9.83 -14.32
CA ASN A 93 -2.69 -10.35 -12.99
C ASN A 93 -2.99 -9.26 -11.97
N ALA A 94 -3.04 -8.00 -12.38
CA ALA A 94 -3.43 -6.93 -11.48
C ALA A 94 -4.81 -7.22 -10.91
N GLY A 95 -4.96 -7.01 -9.61
CA GLY A 95 -6.22 -7.28 -8.91
C GLY A 95 -6.93 -6.00 -8.51
N LEU A 96 -8.17 -6.17 -8.10
CA LEU A 96 -8.98 -5.03 -7.65
C LEU A 96 -8.34 -4.32 -6.44
N ALA A 97 -7.72 -5.08 -5.54
CA ALA A 97 -7.03 -4.50 -4.40
C ALA A 97 -5.93 -3.53 -4.84
N ASP A 98 -5.16 -3.88 -5.87
CA ASP A 98 -4.12 -3.00 -6.42
C ASP A 98 -4.73 -1.69 -6.93
N ALA A 99 -5.83 -1.80 -7.66
CA ALA A 99 -6.53 -0.63 -8.21
C ALA A 99 -7.10 0.26 -7.10
N ILE A 100 -7.65 -0.36 -6.06
CA ILE A 100 -8.20 0.37 -4.90
C ILE A 100 -7.08 1.14 -4.19
N MET A 101 -5.94 0.50 -3.95
CA MET A 101 -4.82 1.16 -3.29
C MET A 101 -4.29 2.32 -4.11
N LEU A 102 -4.17 2.14 -5.42
CA LEU A 102 -3.71 3.20 -6.31
C LEU A 102 -4.68 4.38 -6.31
N GLU A 103 -5.98 4.12 -6.41
CA GLU A 103 -6.99 5.18 -6.40
C GLU A 103 -7.08 5.86 -5.04
N THR A 104 -6.86 5.13 -3.95
CA THR A 104 -6.80 5.73 -2.63
C THR A 104 -5.67 6.76 -2.56
N ALA A 105 -4.49 6.40 -3.04
CA ALA A 105 -3.35 7.31 -3.08
C ALA A 105 -3.65 8.53 -3.96
N ARG A 106 -4.19 8.31 -5.15
CA ARG A 106 -4.56 9.40 -6.08
C ARG A 106 -5.59 10.34 -5.47
N SER A 107 -6.53 9.82 -4.70
CA SER A 107 -7.58 10.63 -4.08
C SER A 107 -7.04 11.62 -3.06
N VAL A 108 -5.88 11.35 -2.48
CA VAL A 108 -5.22 12.26 -1.54
C VAL A 108 -4.01 12.96 -2.16
N GLY A 109 -3.86 12.86 -3.49
CA GLY A 109 -2.81 13.56 -4.23
C GLY A 109 -1.40 13.14 -3.87
N THR A 110 -1.20 11.87 -3.55
CA THR A 110 0.05 11.36 -2.96
C THR A 110 0.46 10.08 -3.70
N PRO A 111 1.76 9.86 -3.96
CA PRO A 111 2.18 8.64 -4.64
C PRO A 111 1.97 7.40 -3.79
N LEU A 112 1.67 6.29 -4.46
CA LEU A 112 1.62 4.97 -3.83
C LEU A 112 3.02 4.36 -3.86
N LEU A 113 3.57 4.09 -2.68
CA LEU A 113 4.87 3.42 -2.56
C LEU A 113 4.66 1.92 -2.59
N THR A 114 5.18 1.26 -3.61
CA THR A 114 5.00 -0.17 -3.83
C THR A 114 6.18 -0.77 -4.57
N GLY A 115 6.41 -2.06 -4.39
CA GLY A 115 7.34 -2.84 -5.21
C GLY A 115 6.64 -3.96 -5.96
N ASP A 116 5.31 -3.93 -6.01
CA ASP A 116 4.53 -4.92 -6.73
C ASP A 116 4.64 -4.67 -8.24
N GLU A 117 5.13 -5.67 -8.98
CA GLU A 117 5.29 -5.59 -10.43
C GLU A 117 3.98 -5.25 -11.17
N ASP A 118 2.84 -5.65 -10.62
CA ASP A 118 1.56 -5.36 -11.24
C ASP A 118 1.21 -3.86 -11.23
N LEU A 119 1.94 -3.07 -10.45
CA LEU A 119 1.77 -1.63 -10.37
C LEU A 119 2.92 -0.84 -10.97
N ARG A 120 3.98 -1.52 -11.45
CA ARG A 120 5.15 -0.85 -12.00
C ARG A 120 4.78 0.00 -13.22
N GLY A 121 5.18 1.25 -13.19
CA GLY A 121 4.97 2.18 -14.29
C GLY A 121 3.61 2.83 -14.35
N ALA A 122 2.69 2.50 -13.44
CA ALA A 122 1.40 3.17 -13.39
C ALA A 122 1.56 4.60 -12.88
N GLU A 123 0.73 5.51 -13.39
CA GLU A 123 0.75 6.89 -12.95
C GLU A 123 0.39 6.98 -11.47
N GLY A 124 1.18 7.72 -10.71
CA GLY A 124 0.96 7.88 -9.27
C GLY A 124 1.68 6.84 -8.41
N VAL A 125 2.53 6.01 -9.01
CA VAL A 125 3.31 5.00 -8.30
C VAL A 125 4.75 5.49 -8.10
N LEU A 126 5.25 5.34 -6.88
CA LEU A 126 6.67 5.47 -6.55
C LEU A 126 7.18 4.05 -6.31
N PHE A 127 7.95 3.53 -7.27
CA PHE A 127 8.29 2.12 -7.26
C PHE A 127 9.55 1.83 -6.45
N LEU A 128 9.47 0.79 -5.61
CA LEU A 128 10.59 0.30 -4.80
C LEU A 128 11.46 -0.64 -5.64
N GLU A 129 12.70 -0.26 -5.82
CA GLU A 129 13.68 -1.12 -6.49
C GLU A 129 15.12 -0.80 -6.07
#